data_c361f5d3a904a412c942a8d7487a6c01
#
_entry.id   c361f5d3a904a412c942a8d7487a6c01
#
_cell.length_a   1.000
_cell.length_b   1.000
_cell.length_c   1.000
_cell.angle_alpha   90.00
_cell.angle_beta   90.00
_cell.angle_gamma   90.00
#
_symmetry.space_group_name_H-M   'P 1'
#
loop_
_entity.id
_entity.type
_entity.pdbx_description
1 polymer ?
#
loop_
_entity_poly.entity_id
_entity_poly.type
_entity_poly.pdbx_seq_one_letter_code
_entity_poly.pdbx_strand_id
1 'polypeptide(L)'
;MTAFHQTSISAKLAKMAFLALVVVFCACVSLSDSACSLTLVNRGARYCVDRYDNSKHLMGSTWINRQCVRCTCSPGSMECCAQMGRVINLSQGCTVKYDYNKCTFEVFNPTNPTIKCSYGAVGK
;
A
#
# COMPACT_ATOMS: atom_id res chain seq x y z
N MET A 1 -18.65 25.20 42.26
CA MET A 1 -18.23 25.90 41.01
C MET A 1 -16.88 25.43 40.50
N THR A 2 -15.92 25.20 41.36
CA THR A 2 -14.61 24.69 40.95
C THR A 2 -14.68 23.29 40.31
N ALA A 3 -15.54 22.39 40.82
CA ALA A 3 -15.71 21.06 40.25
C ALA A 3 -16.28 21.08 38.84
N PHE A 4 -17.20 22.00 38.57
CA PHE A 4 -17.79 22.15 37.23
C PHE A 4 -16.74 22.61 36.21
N HIS A 5 -15.89 23.54 36.62
CA HIS A 5 -14.84 24.07 35.77
C HIS A 5 -13.76 22.99 35.46
N GLN A 6 -13.41 22.19 36.45
CA GLN A 6 -12.48 21.07 36.26
C GLN A 6 -13.06 20.01 35.32
N THR A 7 -14.33 19.70 35.39
CA THR A 7 -14.98 18.75 34.50
C THR A 7 -14.93 19.24 33.05
N SER A 8 -15.15 20.54 32.82
CA SER A 8 -15.05 21.14 31.48
C SER A 8 -13.64 21.02 30.89
N ILE A 9 -12.62 21.29 31.70
CA ILE A 9 -11.21 21.18 31.28
C ILE A 9 -10.85 19.74 30.96
N SER A 10 -11.26 18.76 31.79
CA SER A 10 -11.04 17.34 31.57
C SER A 10 -11.68 16.87 30.25
N ALA A 11 -12.90 17.31 29.97
CA ALA A 11 -13.60 16.96 28.73
C ALA A 11 -12.86 17.48 27.50
N LYS A 12 -12.34 18.69 27.54
CA LYS A 12 -11.53 19.27 26.45
C LYS A 12 -10.24 18.51 26.24
N LEU A 13 -9.54 18.16 27.29
CA LEU A 13 -8.28 17.40 27.21
C LEU A 13 -8.54 16.00 26.65
N ALA A 14 -9.61 15.33 27.06
CA ALA A 14 -10.00 14.03 26.55
C ALA A 14 -10.31 14.09 25.05
N LYS A 15 -11.03 15.12 24.59
CA LYS A 15 -11.29 15.33 23.17
C LYS A 15 -10.01 15.56 22.37
N MET A 16 -9.12 16.38 22.86
CA MET A 16 -7.85 16.63 22.15
C MET A 16 -6.99 15.38 22.07
N ALA A 17 -6.91 14.59 23.14
CA ALA A 17 -6.18 13.32 23.14
C ALA A 17 -6.80 12.32 22.17
N PHE A 18 -8.11 12.23 22.11
CA PHE A 18 -8.81 11.34 21.17
C PHE A 18 -8.54 11.75 19.71
N LEU A 19 -8.63 13.04 19.39
CA LEU A 19 -8.34 13.53 18.04
C LEU A 19 -6.88 13.28 17.65
N ALA A 20 -5.94 13.48 18.56
CA ALA A 20 -4.53 13.17 18.31
C ALA A 20 -4.31 11.69 18.04
N LEU A 21 -4.96 10.79 18.79
CA LEU A 21 -4.90 9.35 18.57
C LEU A 21 -5.47 8.96 17.21
N VAL A 22 -6.60 9.55 16.80
CA VAL A 22 -7.20 9.29 15.49
C VAL A 22 -6.26 9.73 14.37
N VAL A 23 -5.66 10.90 14.46
CA VAL A 23 -4.72 11.42 13.47
C VAL A 23 -3.49 10.51 13.37
N VAL A 24 -2.91 10.09 14.47
CA VAL A 24 -1.76 9.18 14.50
C VAL A 24 -2.13 7.83 13.89
N PHE A 25 -3.30 7.29 14.23
CA PHE A 25 -3.78 6.02 13.68
C PHE A 25 -3.96 6.12 12.17
N CYS A 26 -4.57 7.19 11.65
CA CYS A 26 -4.74 7.41 10.22
C CYS A 26 -3.40 7.54 9.51
N ALA A 27 -2.44 8.24 10.10
CA ALA A 27 -1.09 8.37 9.55
C ALA A 27 -0.37 7.02 9.49
N CYS A 28 -0.49 6.19 10.54
CA CYS A 28 0.08 4.84 10.56
C CYS A 28 -0.54 3.94 9.48
N VAL A 29 -1.86 3.99 9.31
CA VAL A 29 -2.57 3.24 8.27
C VAL A 29 -2.10 3.68 6.89
N SER A 30 -1.95 4.98 6.65
CA SER A 30 -1.45 5.51 5.38
C SER A 30 -0.03 5.05 5.07
N LEU A 31 0.84 4.97 6.07
CA LEU A 31 2.22 4.53 5.92
C LEU A 31 2.34 3.01 5.71
N SER A 32 1.39 2.22 6.23
CA SER A 32 1.39 0.77 6.11
C SER A 32 0.66 0.25 4.88
N ASP A 33 -0.11 1.10 4.20
CA ASP A 33 -0.87 0.69 3.04
C ASP A 33 0.04 0.33 1.87
N SER A 34 -0.25 -0.81 1.26
CA SER A 34 0.31 -1.17 -0.04
C SER A 34 -0.19 -0.17 -1.10
N ALA A 35 0.58 0.00 -2.17
CA ALA A 35 0.12 0.82 -3.29
C ALA A 35 -1.05 0.12 -3.97
N CYS A 36 -2.25 0.58 -3.70
CA CYS A 36 -3.49 0.06 -4.26
C CYS A 36 -4.18 1.12 -5.11
N SER A 37 -4.81 0.68 -6.18
CA SER A 37 -5.67 1.51 -7.01
C SER A 37 -7.06 0.92 -7.05
N LEU A 38 -8.07 1.80 -7.06
CA LEU A 38 -9.46 1.42 -7.16
C LEU A 38 -10.01 1.92 -8.49
N THR A 39 -10.59 1.01 -9.26
CA THR A 39 -11.24 1.34 -10.53
C THR A 39 -12.73 1.07 -10.39
N LEU A 40 -13.55 2.03 -10.80
CA LEU A 40 -15.00 1.84 -10.82
C LEU A 40 -15.37 0.92 -11.98
N VAL A 41 -16.21 -0.06 -11.69
CA VAL A 41 -16.71 -1.03 -12.67
C VAL A 41 -18.22 -0.94 -12.67
N ASN A 42 -18.84 -1.06 -13.85
CA ASN A 42 -20.29 -1.08 -13.96
C ASN A 42 -20.84 -2.26 -13.14
N ARG A 43 -21.82 -2.00 -12.28
CA ARG A 43 -22.41 -3.04 -11.42
C ARG A 43 -23.04 -4.20 -12.18
N GLY A 44 -23.48 -3.94 -13.41
CA GLY A 44 -24.03 -4.98 -14.30
C GLY A 44 -22.96 -5.75 -15.08
N ALA A 45 -21.68 -5.41 -14.92
CA ALA A 45 -20.60 -6.07 -15.65
C ALA A 45 -20.42 -7.49 -15.12
N ARG A 46 -20.14 -8.42 -16.04
CA ARG A 46 -19.89 -9.83 -15.70
C ARG A 46 -18.42 -10.11 -15.43
N TYR A 47 -17.53 -9.22 -15.83
CA TYR A 47 -16.09 -9.36 -15.70
C TYR A 47 -15.42 -8.01 -15.50
N CYS A 48 -14.22 -8.06 -14.94
CA CYS A 48 -13.30 -6.93 -14.88
C CYS A 48 -12.23 -7.11 -15.94
N VAL A 49 -11.66 -6.00 -16.42
CA VAL A 49 -10.55 -6.00 -17.37
C VAL A 49 -9.30 -5.51 -16.67
N ASP A 50 -8.24 -6.31 -16.70
CA ASP A 50 -6.95 -5.91 -16.17
C ASP A 50 -6.36 -4.78 -17.03
N ARG A 51 -5.95 -3.70 -16.40
CA ARG A 51 -5.44 -2.52 -17.11
C ARG A 51 -4.07 -2.73 -17.76
N TYR A 52 -3.30 -3.68 -17.24
CA TYR A 52 -1.94 -3.90 -17.71
C TYR A 52 -1.88 -4.81 -18.94
N ASP A 53 -2.69 -5.87 -18.96
CA ASP A 53 -2.65 -6.88 -20.02
C ASP A 53 -3.97 -7.04 -20.76
N ASN A 54 -5.01 -6.29 -20.39
CA ASN A 54 -6.35 -6.34 -20.96
C ASN A 54 -7.03 -7.70 -20.85
N SER A 55 -6.59 -8.55 -19.93
CA SER A 55 -7.23 -9.83 -19.67
C SER A 55 -8.56 -9.64 -18.96
N LYS A 56 -9.51 -10.52 -19.24
CA LYS A 56 -10.85 -10.50 -18.66
C LYS A 56 -10.92 -11.51 -17.51
N HIS A 57 -11.47 -11.08 -16.38
CA HIS A 57 -11.61 -11.90 -15.19
C HIS A 57 -13.04 -11.82 -14.68
N LEU A 58 -13.60 -12.97 -14.32
CA LEU A 58 -14.99 -13.03 -13.87
C LEU A 58 -15.20 -12.26 -12.57
N MET A 59 -16.43 -11.77 -12.40
CA MET A 59 -16.83 -11.11 -11.15
C MET A 59 -16.59 -12.02 -9.95
N GLY A 60 -15.97 -11.47 -8.90
CA GLY A 60 -15.61 -12.24 -7.70
C GLY A 60 -14.24 -12.91 -7.75
N SER A 61 -13.52 -12.84 -8.88
CA SER A 61 -12.20 -13.46 -9.00
C SER A 61 -11.08 -12.56 -8.47
N THR A 62 -9.98 -13.19 -8.10
CA THR A 62 -8.73 -12.55 -7.71
C THR A 62 -7.60 -13.15 -8.53
N TRP A 63 -6.70 -12.32 -9.04
CA TRP A 63 -5.57 -12.77 -9.86
C TRP A 63 -4.36 -11.89 -9.62
N ILE A 64 -3.18 -12.38 -10.02
CA ILE A 64 -1.94 -11.63 -10.03
C ILE A 64 -1.48 -11.51 -11.48
N ASN A 65 -1.25 -10.28 -11.94
CA ASN A 65 -0.80 -10.05 -13.31
C ASN A 65 0.74 -10.09 -13.42
N ARG A 66 1.26 -9.91 -14.64
CA ARG A 66 2.71 -9.96 -14.91
C ARG A 66 3.49 -8.80 -14.30
N GLN A 67 2.82 -7.77 -13.83
CA GLN A 67 3.44 -6.65 -13.11
C GLN A 67 3.48 -6.88 -11.60
N CYS A 68 3.13 -8.08 -11.15
CA CYS A 68 3.02 -8.42 -9.73
C CYS A 68 2.03 -7.53 -8.99
N VAL A 69 0.91 -7.27 -9.64
CA VAL A 69 -0.21 -6.55 -9.07
C VAL A 69 -1.35 -7.53 -8.86
N ARG A 70 -1.84 -7.60 -7.63
CA ARG A 70 -2.98 -8.44 -7.27
C ARG A 70 -4.26 -7.65 -7.41
N CYS A 71 -5.16 -8.14 -8.25
CA CYS A 71 -6.45 -7.50 -8.51
C CYS A 71 -7.59 -8.36 -7.99
N THR A 72 -8.60 -7.71 -7.46
CA THR A 72 -9.86 -8.34 -7.02
C THR A 72 -11.01 -7.67 -7.73
N CYS A 73 -11.83 -8.48 -8.40
CA CYS A 73 -13.00 -8.02 -9.14
C CYS A 73 -14.24 -8.14 -8.25
N SER A 74 -14.89 -7.01 -7.97
CA SER A 74 -16.08 -6.94 -7.13
C SER A 74 -17.18 -6.17 -7.84
N PRO A 75 -18.47 -6.36 -7.46
CA PRO A 75 -19.53 -5.55 -8.05
C PRO A 75 -19.30 -4.06 -7.78
N GLY A 76 -19.18 -3.28 -8.85
CA GLY A 76 -18.98 -1.85 -8.78
C GLY A 76 -17.53 -1.38 -8.68
N SER A 77 -16.57 -2.27 -8.41
CA SER A 77 -15.18 -1.86 -8.27
C SER A 77 -14.17 -2.99 -8.53
N MET A 78 -13.00 -2.59 -8.97
CA MET A 78 -11.84 -3.48 -9.09
C MET A 78 -10.70 -2.86 -8.30
N GLU A 79 -10.19 -3.59 -7.32
CA GLU A 79 -9.07 -3.13 -6.50
C GLU A 79 -7.81 -3.88 -6.91
N CYS A 80 -6.75 -3.13 -7.23
CA CYS A 80 -5.47 -3.66 -7.64
C CYS A 80 -4.38 -3.14 -6.73
N CYS A 81 -3.64 -4.03 -6.08
CA CYS A 81 -2.60 -3.71 -5.12
C CYS A 81 -1.26 -4.28 -5.55
N ALA A 82 -0.20 -3.47 -5.48
CA ALA A 82 1.14 -3.93 -5.79
C ALA A 82 1.59 -4.97 -4.74
N GLN A 83 2.08 -6.12 -5.21
CA GLN A 83 2.61 -7.18 -4.36
C GLN A 83 4.11 -7.08 -4.17
N MET A 84 4.79 -6.30 -5.00
CA MET A 84 6.22 -6.08 -4.94
C MET A 84 6.50 -4.61 -4.64
N GLY A 85 7.30 -4.33 -3.59
CA GLY A 85 7.66 -2.99 -3.23
C GLY A 85 8.58 -2.34 -4.26
N ARG A 86 8.63 -1.02 -4.25
CA ARG A 86 9.55 -0.24 -5.03
C ARG A 86 10.74 0.17 -4.16
N VAL A 87 11.96 -0.06 -4.63
CA VAL A 87 13.17 0.33 -3.92
C VAL A 87 13.44 1.81 -4.13
N ILE A 88 13.71 2.52 -3.03
CA ILE A 88 14.05 3.94 -3.02
C ILE A 88 15.29 4.15 -2.15
N ASN A 89 15.93 5.32 -2.29
CA ASN A 89 17.10 5.73 -1.48
C ASN A 89 18.21 4.68 -1.49
N LEU A 90 18.52 4.18 -2.68
CA LEU A 90 19.58 3.21 -2.87
C LEU A 90 20.95 3.81 -2.53
N SER A 91 21.77 3.11 -1.74
CA SER A 91 23.12 3.55 -1.44
C SER A 91 23.99 3.58 -2.69
N GLN A 92 25.00 4.45 -2.67
CA GLN A 92 25.86 4.66 -3.84
C GLN A 92 26.55 3.36 -4.26
N GLY A 93 26.57 3.11 -5.57
CA GLY A 93 27.19 1.91 -6.15
C GLY A 93 26.31 0.68 -6.12
N CYS A 94 25.13 0.75 -5.51
CA CYS A 94 24.18 -0.36 -5.45
C CYS A 94 23.14 -0.26 -6.56
N THR A 95 22.62 -1.42 -6.95
CA THR A 95 21.55 -1.53 -7.93
C THR A 95 20.47 -2.48 -7.44
N VAL A 96 19.31 -2.43 -8.04
CA VAL A 96 18.19 -3.32 -7.74
C VAL A 96 17.84 -4.14 -8.97
N LYS A 97 17.57 -5.42 -8.77
CA LYS A 97 17.05 -6.32 -9.78
C LYS A 97 15.69 -6.84 -9.34
N TYR A 98 14.67 -6.54 -10.14
CA TYR A 98 13.31 -7.00 -9.91
C TYR A 98 13.07 -8.34 -10.62
N ASP A 99 12.47 -9.28 -9.90
CA ASP A 99 12.03 -10.56 -10.45
C ASP A 99 10.50 -10.59 -10.47
N TYR A 100 9.92 -10.31 -11.64
CA TYR A 100 8.47 -10.28 -11.80
C TYR A 100 7.84 -11.66 -11.83
N ASN A 101 8.62 -12.73 -12.02
CA ASN A 101 8.13 -14.09 -11.92
C ASN A 101 7.88 -14.52 -10.48
N LYS A 102 8.75 -14.09 -9.57
CA LYS A 102 8.66 -14.38 -8.14
C LYS A 102 8.08 -13.24 -7.32
N CYS A 103 7.86 -12.09 -7.93
CA CYS A 103 7.41 -10.86 -7.27
C CYS A 103 8.32 -10.46 -6.11
N THR A 104 9.63 -10.55 -6.36
CA THR A 104 10.68 -10.20 -5.40
C THR A 104 11.70 -9.27 -6.03
N PHE A 105 12.55 -8.68 -5.21
CA PHE A 105 13.67 -7.89 -5.70
C PHE A 105 14.92 -8.22 -4.90
N GLU A 106 16.08 -7.93 -5.51
CA GLU A 106 17.39 -8.10 -4.90
C GLU A 106 18.17 -6.79 -5.05
N VAL A 107 18.77 -6.34 -3.95
CA VAL A 107 19.62 -5.13 -3.91
C VAL A 107 21.06 -5.57 -3.66
N PHE A 108 21.96 -5.16 -4.53
CA PHE A 108 23.36 -5.60 -4.47
C PHE A 108 24.29 -4.57 -5.08
N ASN A 109 25.58 -4.68 -4.75
CA ASN A 109 26.64 -3.92 -5.40
C ASN A 109 27.28 -4.80 -6.48
N PRO A 110 27.15 -4.46 -7.78
CA PRO A 110 27.64 -5.31 -8.85
C PRO A 110 29.17 -5.41 -8.92
N THR A 111 29.89 -4.42 -8.40
CA THR A 111 31.35 -4.42 -8.39
C THR A 111 31.93 -5.11 -7.16
N ASN A 112 31.21 -5.13 -6.04
CA ASN A 112 31.64 -5.80 -4.81
C ASN A 112 30.44 -6.38 -4.08
N PRO A 113 30.11 -7.67 -4.33
CA PRO A 113 28.94 -8.32 -3.72
C PRO A 113 29.00 -8.45 -2.20
N THR A 114 30.16 -8.25 -1.58
CA THR A 114 30.29 -8.30 -0.11
C THR A 114 29.82 -7.04 0.57
N ILE A 115 29.66 -5.93 -0.16
CA ILE A 115 29.16 -4.68 0.40
C ILE A 115 27.65 -4.81 0.62
N LYS A 116 27.22 -4.50 1.86
CA LYS A 116 25.78 -4.41 2.18
C LYS A 116 25.21 -3.10 1.66
N CYS A 117 24.17 -3.19 0.88
CA CYS A 117 23.46 -2.04 0.36
C CYS A 117 22.38 -1.59 1.35
N SER A 118 22.26 -0.28 1.56
CA SER A 118 21.13 0.29 2.27
C SER A 118 20.09 0.81 1.28
N TYR A 119 18.81 0.67 1.63
CA TYR A 119 17.71 1.09 0.78
C TYR A 119 16.43 1.21 1.61
N GLY A 120 15.45 1.92 1.06
CA GLY A 120 14.09 1.91 1.56
C GLY A 120 13.18 1.17 0.56
N ALA A 121 12.03 0.72 1.01
CA ALA A 121 11.03 0.09 0.15
C ALA A 121 9.67 0.70 0.44
N VAL A 122 8.91 1.01 -0.62
CA VAL A 122 7.56 1.58 -0.53
C VAL A 122 6.62 0.83 -1.46
N GLY A 123 5.33 0.89 -1.19
CA GLY A 123 4.31 0.38 -2.10
C GLY A 123 4.06 -1.12 -2.03
N LYS A 124 4.48 -1.77 -0.96
CA LYS A 124 4.14 -3.18 -0.76
C LYS A 124 3.01 -3.31 0.24
#